data_f8d102dc18049b61cd376414cc8a0887
#
_entry.id   f8d102dc18049b61cd376414cc8a0887
#
_cell.length_a   1.000
_cell.length_b   1.000
_cell.length_c   1.000
_cell.angle_alpha   90.00
_cell.angle_beta   90.00
_cell.angle_gamma   90.00
#
_symmetry.space_group_name_H-M   'P 1'
#
loop_
_entity.id
_entity.type
_entity.pdbx_description
1 polymer ?
#
loop_
_entity_poly.entity_id
_entity_poly.type
_entity_poly.pdbx_seq_one_letter_code
_entity_poly.pdbx_strand_id
1 'polypeptide(L)'
;MNKTLGIYVTSDRHLEKLILLCKAAKKKGVAVKVFFTHEGTRLCTDPEMEALAGIVDVALCKVGFESLELDESKTSLDRSAYSSQSWHAEMIYDCDRYLTF
;
A
#
# COMPACT_ATOMS: atom_id res chain seq x y z
N MET A 1 13.35 -4.00 -19.34
CA MET A 1 12.02 -4.53 -18.94
C MET A 1 11.67 -4.03 -17.55
N ASN A 2 10.48 -3.50 -17.40
CA ASN A 2 10.02 -3.01 -16.11
C ASN A 2 9.50 -4.16 -15.27
N LYS A 3 10.02 -4.28 -14.06
CA LYS A 3 9.52 -5.26 -13.09
C LYS A 3 8.59 -4.59 -12.10
N THR A 4 7.62 -5.34 -11.61
CA THR A 4 6.65 -4.86 -10.64
C THR A 4 6.70 -5.71 -9.38
N LEU A 5 6.79 -5.02 -8.23
CA LEU A 5 6.74 -5.63 -6.91
C LEU A 5 5.36 -5.36 -6.32
N GLY A 6 4.66 -6.42 -5.94
CA GLY A 6 3.39 -6.31 -5.23
C GLY A 6 3.60 -6.53 -3.73
N ILE A 7 3.06 -5.64 -2.90
CA ILE A 7 3.18 -5.74 -1.45
C ILE A 7 1.79 -5.73 -0.82
N TYR A 8 1.51 -6.76 -0.03
CA TYR A 8 0.25 -6.92 0.70
C TYR A 8 0.51 -6.62 2.17
N VAL A 9 -0.08 -5.56 2.69
CA VAL A 9 0.17 -5.09 4.06
C VAL A 9 -1.05 -5.39 4.93
N THR A 10 -0.87 -6.32 5.86
CA THR A 10 -1.93 -6.73 6.79
C THR A 10 -1.66 -6.29 8.23
N SER A 11 -0.45 -5.81 8.51
CA SER A 11 0.01 -5.43 9.85
C SER A 11 0.32 -3.93 9.87
N ASP A 12 0.15 -3.30 11.04
CA ASP A 12 0.48 -1.90 11.25
C ASP A 12 1.86 -1.68 11.88
N ARG A 13 2.72 -2.71 11.85
CA ARG A 13 3.99 -2.71 12.60
C ARG A 13 5.23 -2.33 11.80
N HIS A 14 5.15 -2.29 10.48
CA HIS A 14 6.35 -2.27 9.64
C HIS A 14 6.39 -1.10 8.64
N LEU A 15 5.75 0.02 8.97
CA LEU A 15 5.69 1.16 8.05
C LEU A 15 7.09 1.66 7.66
N GLU A 16 7.99 1.77 8.63
CA GLU A 16 9.36 2.24 8.37
C GLU A 16 10.09 1.33 7.38
N LYS A 17 10.00 0.02 7.58
CA LYS A 17 10.61 -0.95 6.68
C LYS A 17 9.97 -0.93 5.30
N LEU A 18 8.65 -0.76 5.26
CA LEU A 18 7.91 -0.66 4.01
C LEU A 18 8.38 0.56 3.20
N ILE A 19 8.52 1.70 3.86
CA ILE A 19 9.00 2.93 3.21
C ILE A 19 10.41 2.73 2.65
N LEU A 20 11.30 2.15 3.44
CA LEU A 20 12.67 1.89 2.98
C LEU A 20 12.71 0.97 1.77
N LEU A 21 11.90 -0.09 1.79
CA LEU A 21 11.83 -1.02 0.67
C LEU A 21 11.31 -0.34 -0.59
N CYS A 22 10.26 0.46 -0.45
CA CYS A 22 9.67 1.16 -1.60
C CYS A 22 10.64 2.17 -2.21
N LYS A 23 11.39 2.89 -1.37
CA LYS A 23 12.41 3.83 -1.84
C LYS A 23 13.53 3.10 -2.56
N ALA A 24 13.97 1.96 -2.04
CA ALA A 24 15.00 1.16 -2.68
C ALA A 24 14.53 0.61 -4.03
N ALA A 25 13.31 0.14 -4.11
CA ALA A 25 12.72 -0.36 -5.35
C ALA A 25 12.63 0.75 -6.41
N LYS A 26 12.17 1.93 -6.00
CA LYS A 26 12.09 3.09 -6.88
C LYS A 26 13.47 3.44 -7.45
N LYS A 27 14.47 3.42 -6.61
CA LYS A 27 15.84 3.72 -7.00
C LYS A 27 16.38 2.75 -8.05
N LYS A 28 15.91 1.50 -8.00
CA LYS A 28 16.29 0.45 -8.95
C LYS A 28 15.39 0.36 -10.18
N GLY A 29 14.44 1.26 -10.30
CA GLY A 29 13.52 1.27 -11.43
C GLY A 29 12.43 0.20 -11.37
N VAL A 30 12.16 -0.35 -10.18
CA VAL A 30 11.11 -1.33 -9.98
C VAL A 30 9.82 -0.61 -9.61
N ALA A 31 8.74 -0.86 -10.35
CA ALA A 31 7.42 -0.33 -10.02
C ALA A 31 6.88 -1.08 -8.80
N VAL A 32 6.23 -0.37 -7.88
CA VAL A 32 5.69 -0.98 -6.67
C VAL A 32 4.20 -0.70 -6.57
N LYS A 33 3.43 -1.75 -6.27
CA LYS A 33 2.01 -1.66 -5.96
C LYS A 33 1.81 -2.18 -4.54
N VAL A 34 1.11 -1.40 -3.72
CA VAL A 34 0.89 -1.74 -2.31
C VAL A 34 -0.60 -1.75 -2.02
N PHE A 35 -1.06 -2.81 -1.38
CA PHE A 35 -2.44 -2.91 -0.93
C PHE A 35 -2.48 -3.09 0.59
N PHE A 36 -3.19 -2.18 1.26
CA PHE A 36 -3.35 -2.20 2.71
C PHE A 36 -4.70 -2.81 3.08
N THR A 37 -4.69 -3.77 4.00
CA THR A 37 -5.91 -4.41 4.48
C THR A 37 -5.77 -4.78 5.96
N HIS A 38 -6.86 -5.16 6.61
CA HIS A 38 -6.89 -5.50 8.03
C HIS A 38 -6.24 -4.39 8.86
N GLU A 39 -5.40 -4.73 9.84
CA GLU A 39 -4.70 -3.75 10.67
C GLU A 39 -3.74 -2.87 9.86
N GLY A 40 -3.31 -3.33 8.68
CA GLY A 40 -2.46 -2.53 7.81
C GLY A 40 -3.11 -1.24 7.34
N THR A 41 -4.45 -1.17 7.30
CA THR A 41 -5.14 0.05 6.91
C THR A 41 -4.91 1.20 7.89
N ARG A 42 -4.53 0.91 9.12
CA ARG A 42 -4.17 1.94 10.11
C ARG A 42 -2.99 2.79 9.67
N LEU A 43 -2.08 2.21 8.89
CA LEU A 43 -0.93 2.94 8.37
C LEU A 43 -1.33 4.04 7.41
N CYS A 44 -2.50 3.92 6.77
CA CYS A 44 -2.97 4.91 5.81
C CYS A 44 -3.29 6.26 6.46
N THR A 45 -3.48 6.30 7.78
CA THR A 45 -3.69 7.55 8.54
C THR A 45 -2.41 8.04 9.23
N ASP A 46 -1.30 7.34 9.06
CA ASP A 46 -0.02 7.76 9.63
C ASP A 46 0.59 8.86 8.75
N PRO A 47 1.05 9.98 9.35
CA PRO A 47 1.66 11.06 8.57
C PRO A 47 2.86 10.63 7.74
N GLU A 48 3.58 9.59 8.16
CA GLU A 48 4.74 9.08 7.43
C GLU A 48 4.38 8.43 6.10
N MET A 49 3.09 8.10 5.88
CA MET A 49 2.63 7.58 4.59
C MET A 49 2.92 8.53 3.43
N GLU A 50 3.05 9.81 3.69
CA GLU A 50 3.38 10.78 2.65
C GLU A 50 4.71 10.47 1.97
N ALA A 51 5.61 9.76 2.66
CA ALA A 51 6.89 9.35 2.06
C ALA A 51 6.71 8.43 0.87
N LEU A 52 5.56 7.78 0.74
CA LEU A 52 5.23 6.90 -0.39
C LEU A 52 4.54 7.64 -1.54
N ALA A 53 4.14 8.88 -1.34
CA ALA A 53 3.43 9.65 -2.36
C ALA A 53 4.29 9.81 -3.62
N GLY A 54 3.71 9.46 -4.76
CA GLY A 54 4.41 9.57 -6.04
C GLY A 54 5.48 8.51 -6.29
N ILE A 55 5.73 7.62 -5.33
CA ILE A 55 6.74 6.57 -5.46
C ILE A 55 6.09 5.23 -5.81
N VAL A 56 4.93 4.96 -5.25
CA VAL A 56 4.24 3.68 -5.39
C VAL A 56 2.79 3.90 -5.77
N ASP A 57 2.19 2.85 -6.34
CA ASP A 57 0.77 2.80 -6.61
C ASP A 57 0.10 2.14 -5.39
N VAL A 58 -0.74 2.89 -4.68
CA VAL A 58 -1.30 2.49 -3.40
C VAL A 58 -2.80 2.32 -3.49
N ALA A 59 -3.30 1.24 -2.90
CA ALA A 59 -4.72 1.06 -2.65
C ALA A 59 -4.93 0.53 -1.23
N LEU A 60 -6.11 0.73 -0.70
CA LEU A 60 -6.48 0.20 0.61
C LEU A 60 -7.85 -0.47 0.53
N CYS A 61 -8.09 -1.41 1.46
CA CYS A 61 -9.37 -2.06 1.58
C CYS A 61 -10.38 -1.09 2.22
N LYS A 62 -11.35 -0.64 1.45
CA LYS A 62 -12.37 0.30 1.94
C LYS A 62 -13.12 -0.28 3.13
N VAL A 63 -13.53 -1.55 3.04
CA VAL A 63 -14.26 -2.22 4.12
C VAL A 63 -13.40 -2.28 5.39
N GLY A 64 -12.12 -2.61 5.25
CA GLY A 64 -11.20 -2.65 6.39
C GLY A 64 -11.01 -1.28 7.04
N PHE A 65 -10.87 -0.24 6.22
CA PHE A 65 -10.73 1.12 6.70
C PHE A 65 -11.96 1.56 7.50
N GLU A 66 -13.14 1.30 6.97
CA GLU A 66 -14.41 1.65 7.63
C GLU A 66 -14.64 0.83 8.91
N SER A 67 -14.31 -0.47 8.89
CA SER A 67 -14.54 -1.33 10.05
C SER A 67 -13.65 -0.97 11.23
N LEU A 68 -12.48 -0.37 11.00
CA LEU A 68 -11.60 0.12 12.06
C LEU A 68 -11.94 1.56 12.46
N GLU A 69 -12.98 2.14 11.87
CA GLU A 69 -13.44 3.51 12.17
C GLU A 69 -12.33 4.55 12.01
N LEU A 70 -11.50 4.38 11.00
CA LEU A 70 -10.40 5.29 10.75
C LEU A 70 -10.91 6.61 10.15
N ASP A 71 -10.22 7.70 10.47
CA ASP A 71 -10.61 9.04 10.05
C ASP A 71 -10.09 9.34 8.65
N GLU A 72 -10.99 9.45 7.69
CA GLU A 72 -10.68 9.73 6.30
C GLU A 72 -9.91 11.06 6.14
N SER A 73 -10.14 12.02 7.01
CA SER A 73 -9.45 13.31 6.94
C SER A 73 -7.98 13.23 7.31
N LYS A 74 -7.54 12.13 7.92
CA LYS A 74 -6.15 11.93 8.35
C LYS A 74 -5.31 11.16 7.35
N THR A 75 -5.89 10.68 6.27
CA THR A 75 -5.12 10.00 5.23
C THR A 75 -4.76 10.97 4.11
N SER A 76 -3.55 10.83 3.59
CA SER A 76 -3.11 11.56 2.41
C SER A 76 -3.58 10.91 1.11
N LEU A 77 -4.17 9.72 1.20
CA LEU A 77 -4.61 8.99 0.02
C LEU A 77 -5.92 9.53 -0.52
N ASP A 78 -6.00 9.60 -1.85
CA ASP A 78 -7.20 10.02 -2.55
C ASP A 78 -8.28 8.93 -2.48
N ARG A 79 -9.52 9.31 -2.71
CA ARG A 79 -10.65 8.36 -2.74
C ARG A 79 -10.47 7.26 -3.76
N SER A 80 -9.74 7.52 -4.84
CA SER A 80 -9.44 6.52 -5.85
C SER A 80 -8.61 5.35 -5.29
N ALA A 81 -7.94 5.55 -4.15
CA ALA A 81 -7.16 4.49 -3.51
C ALA A 81 -8.03 3.53 -2.69
N TYR A 82 -9.25 3.92 -2.35
CA TYR A 82 -10.17 3.06 -1.59
C TYR A 82 -10.74 2.01 -2.54
N SER A 83 -10.38 0.76 -2.31
CA SER A 83 -10.69 -0.32 -3.24
C SER A 83 -11.10 -1.60 -2.51
N SER A 84 -11.07 -2.71 -3.23
CA SER A 84 -11.50 -4.00 -2.73
C SER A 84 -10.42 -5.06 -2.97
N GLN A 85 -10.67 -6.27 -2.49
CA GLN A 85 -9.77 -7.39 -2.71
C GLN A 85 -9.59 -7.72 -4.20
N SER A 86 -10.48 -7.26 -5.08
CA SER A 86 -10.28 -7.43 -6.52
C SER A 86 -9.05 -6.67 -7.02
N TRP A 87 -8.76 -5.50 -6.45
CA TRP A 87 -7.53 -4.75 -6.76
C TRP A 87 -6.30 -5.57 -6.36
N HIS A 88 -6.37 -6.20 -5.17
CA HIS A 88 -5.31 -7.07 -4.68
C HIS A 88 -5.10 -8.28 -5.61
N ALA A 89 -6.18 -8.89 -6.06
CA ALA A 89 -6.10 -10.02 -6.97
C ALA A 89 -5.43 -9.63 -8.29
N GLU A 90 -5.76 -8.47 -8.83
CA GLU A 90 -5.11 -7.96 -10.03
C GLU A 90 -3.62 -7.69 -9.79
N MET A 91 -3.28 -7.16 -8.62
CA MET A 91 -1.89 -6.91 -8.25
C MET A 91 -1.08 -8.21 -8.25
N ILE A 92 -1.63 -9.27 -7.65
CA ILE A 92 -0.97 -10.57 -7.62
C ILE A 92 -0.73 -11.09 -9.03
N TYR A 93 -1.71 -10.93 -9.90
CA TYR A 93 -1.62 -11.39 -11.28
C TYR A 93 -0.55 -10.62 -12.05
N ASP A 94 -0.47 -9.32 -11.82
CA ASP A 94 0.37 -8.44 -12.63
C ASP A 94 1.82 -8.32 -12.12
N CYS A 95 2.07 -8.61 -10.84
CA CYS A 95 3.41 -8.40 -10.29
C CYS A 95 4.36 -9.57 -10.57
N ASP A 96 5.65 -9.25 -10.65
CA ASP A 96 6.71 -10.24 -10.86
C ASP A 96 7.14 -10.89 -9.54
N ARG A 97 7.05 -10.13 -8.46
CA ARG A 97 7.37 -10.59 -7.10
C ARG A 97 6.29 -10.08 -6.15
N TYR A 98 6.05 -10.85 -5.11
CA TYR A 98 4.99 -10.58 -4.14
C TYR A 98 5.51 -10.76 -2.72
N LEU A 99 5.24 -9.78 -1.86
CA LEU A 99 5.63 -9.79 -0.46
C LEU A 99 4.42 -9.49 0.42
N THR A 100 4.45 -10.00 1.64
CA THR A 100 3.45 -9.69 2.68
C THR A 100 4.15 -9.06 3.89
N PHE A 101 3.55 -8.00 4.36
CA PHE A 101 4.01 -7.33 5.59
C PHE A 101 2.98 -7.45 6.69
#